data_dcb408d161d1164275aa7d1a49ba46fa
#
_entry.id   dcb408d161d1164275aa7d1a49ba46fa
#
_cell.length_a   1.000
_cell.length_b   1.000
_cell.length_c   1.000
_cell.angle_alpha   90.00
_cell.angle_beta   90.00
_cell.angle_gamma   90.00
#
_symmetry.space_group_name_H-M   'P 1'
#
loop_
_entity.id
_entity.type
_entity.pdbx_description
1 polymer ?
#
loop_
_entity_poly.entity_id
_entity_poly.type
_entity_poly.pdbx_seq_one_letter_code
_entity_poly.pdbx_strand_id
1 'polypeptide(L)'
;EPLTDFHMDIARSVQAVAEELVMGVCREAHRITGAKNLCLAGGVALNCVANGRLVREGPFENIWIQPASGDAGSALGIALAVENILGEDGPKRPITQNGQDGMQGSYLGPAYNDDNIQAALEESGAVFKHYDDAALMDEVSKALANENVVGWFQGRMEFGPRALGNRSILGSPKSPAMQRTLNMKIKYRESFRPFAPAVLRQDAERYFDIKCESPYMLIVAPVRDEHHLALQESDAAKRGLESLNVTRSTLPAITHVDYSARVQTVTPESNKRFYDLLTAFKERTGDGVLVNTSFNVRDEPIVCTPEDAYRCFMATEMDMLVLGNFVLRKPDQ
;
A
#
# COMPACT_ATOMS: atom_id res chain seq x y z
N GLU A 1 -29.28 -4.26 0.28
CA GLU A 1 -29.77 -4.20 1.68
C GLU A 1 -28.78 -3.41 2.53
N PRO A 2 -29.25 -2.68 3.56
CA PRO A 2 -28.37 -2.00 4.50
C PRO A 2 -27.55 -3.01 5.31
N LEU A 3 -26.30 -2.64 5.62
CA LEU A 3 -25.48 -3.45 6.52
C LEU A 3 -26.02 -3.39 7.94
N THR A 4 -26.15 -4.54 8.58
CA THR A 4 -26.61 -4.70 9.96
C THR A 4 -25.53 -5.34 10.83
N ASP A 5 -25.71 -5.35 12.15
CA ASP A 5 -24.80 -6.00 13.09
C ASP A 5 -24.58 -7.49 12.74
N PHE A 6 -25.61 -8.17 12.25
CA PHE A 6 -25.50 -9.58 11.80
C PHE A 6 -24.46 -9.73 10.67
N HIS A 7 -24.43 -8.83 9.69
CA HIS A 7 -23.43 -8.87 8.62
C HIS A 7 -22.02 -8.60 9.15
N MET A 8 -21.88 -7.69 10.10
CA MET A 8 -20.61 -7.37 10.74
C MET A 8 -20.09 -8.53 11.59
N ASP A 9 -20.98 -9.20 12.35
CA ASP A 9 -20.65 -10.37 13.16
C ASP A 9 -20.22 -11.56 12.29
N ILE A 10 -20.90 -11.82 11.18
CA ILE A 10 -20.50 -12.85 10.21
C ILE A 10 -19.11 -12.54 9.64
N ALA A 11 -18.88 -11.30 9.19
CA ALA A 11 -17.58 -10.89 8.62
C ALA A 11 -16.45 -11.06 9.66
N ARG A 12 -16.67 -10.64 10.91
CA ARG A 12 -15.71 -10.82 12.00
C ARG A 12 -15.46 -12.28 12.32
N SER A 13 -16.52 -13.09 12.33
CA SER A 13 -16.42 -14.53 12.63
C SER A 13 -15.61 -15.28 11.57
N VAL A 14 -15.86 -14.99 10.27
CA VAL A 14 -15.10 -15.56 9.16
C VAL A 14 -13.62 -15.19 9.26
N GLN A 15 -13.32 -13.92 9.57
CA GLN A 15 -11.93 -13.47 9.75
C GLN A 15 -11.25 -14.19 10.93
N ALA A 16 -11.94 -14.33 12.07
CA ALA A 16 -11.40 -15.01 13.24
C ALA A 16 -11.09 -16.50 12.94
N VAL A 17 -12.00 -17.19 12.25
CA VAL A 17 -11.77 -18.59 11.82
C VAL A 17 -10.60 -18.68 10.85
N ALA A 18 -10.48 -17.76 9.88
CA ALA A 18 -9.37 -17.73 8.95
C ALA A 18 -8.02 -17.53 9.66
N GLU A 19 -7.97 -16.65 10.66
CA GLU A 19 -6.77 -16.45 11.48
C GLU A 19 -6.36 -17.71 12.24
N GLU A 20 -7.33 -18.40 12.88
CA GLU A 20 -7.06 -19.65 13.61
C GLU A 20 -6.58 -20.76 12.67
N LEU A 21 -7.18 -20.89 11.48
CA LEU A 21 -6.77 -21.90 10.50
C LEU A 21 -5.34 -21.62 10.00
N VAL A 22 -5.02 -20.38 9.62
CA VAL A 22 -3.65 -20.00 9.18
C VAL A 22 -2.65 -20.28 10.29
N MET A 23 -2.94 -19.85 11.52
CA MET A 23 -2.06 -20.06 12.67
C MET A 23 -1.87 -21.55 12.96
N GLY A 24 -2.96 -22.34 12.90
CA GLY A 24 -2.92 -23.79 13.13
C GLY A 24 -2.04 -24.52 12.11
N VAL A 25 -2.22 -24.22 10.82
CA VAL A 25 -1.39 -24.78 9.73
C VAL A 25 0.09 -24.39 9.90
N CYS A 26 0.36 -23.14 10.22
CA CYS A 26 1.73 -22.63 10.40
C CYS A 26 2.42 -23.27 11.62
N ARG A 27 1.71 -23.43 12.74
CA ARG A 27 2.24 -24.12 13.94
C ARG A 27 2.53 -25.59 13.65
N GLU A 28 1.67 -26.28 12.92
CA GLU A 28 1.87 -27.67 12.53
C GLU A 28 3.05 -27.82 11.55
N ALA A 29 3.16 -26.93 10.57
CA ALA A 29 4.31 -26.90 9.68
C ALA A 29 5.63 -26.71 10.44
N HIS A 30 5.67 -25.80 11.41
CA HIS A 30 6.82 -25.59 12.27
C HIS A 30 7.12 -26.84 13.11
N ARG A 31 6.10 -27.46 13.71
CA ARG A 31 6.23 -28.69 14.52
C ARG A 31 6.86 -29.83 13.72
N ILE A 32 6.48 -29.99 12.46
CA ILE A 32 6.97 -31.07 11.58
C ILE A 32 8.40 -30.77 11.10
N THR A 33 8.71 -29.53 10.76
CA THR A 33 9.96 -29.17 10.05
C THR A 33 11.04 -28.61 10.95
N GLY A 34 10.68 -28.00 12.08
CA GLY A 34 11.60 -27.21 12.90
C GLY A 34 12.17 -25.97 12.20
N ALA A 35 11.58 -25.57 11.05
CA ALA A 35 12.09 -24.47 10.25
C ALA A 35 11.91 -23.12 10.96
N LYS A 36 12.91 -22.25 10.87
CA LYS A 36 12.88 -20.89 11.42
C LYS A 36 12.24 -19.86 10.49
N ASN A 37 12.23 -20.15 9.19
CA ASN A 37 11.75 -19.26 8.14
C ASN A 37 10.53 -19.85 7.48
N LEU A 38 9.55 -19.00 7.21
CA LEU A 38 8.31 -19.35 6.53
C LEU A 38 8.13 -18.54 5.24
N CYS A 39 7.79 -19.21 4.15
CA CYS A 39 7.30 -18.58 2.94
C CYS A 39 5.81 -18.84 2.77
N LEU A 40 5.03 -17.80 2.48
CA LEU A 40 3.59 -17.88 2.22
C LEU A 40 3.29 -17.52 0.77
N ALA A 41 2.44 -18.32 0.13
CA ALA A 41 1.88 -18.07 -1.19
C ALA A 41 0.43 -18.60 -1.26
N GLY A 42 -0.30 -18.27 -2.32
CA GLY A 42 -1.73 -18.56 -2.47
C GLY A 42 -2.61 -17.39 -2.02
N GLY A 43 -3.85 -17.32 -2.51
CA GLY A 43 -4.76 -16.18 -2.27
C GLY A 43 -4.96 -15.83 -0.80
N VAL A 44 -5.00 -16.83 0.10
CA VAL A 44 -5.14 -16.60 1.55
C VAL A 44 -3.93 -15.86 2.14
N ALA A 45 -2.74 -15.97 1.56
CA ALA A 45 -1.56 -15.22 1.99
C ALA A 45 -1.68 -13.70 1.78
N LEU A 46 -2.71 -13.22 1.06
CA LEU A 46 -3.06 -11.79 0.99
C LEU A 46 -3.86 -11.28 2.19
N ASN A 47 -4.24 -12.17 3.13
CA ASN A 47 -4.92 -11.78 4.36
C ASN A 47 -3.93 -11.13 5.33
N CYS A 48 -3.76 -9.83 5.20
CA CYS A 48 -2.79 -9.05 5.96
C CYS A 48 -3.04 -9.04 7.48
N VAL A 49 -4.28 -9.29 7.93
CA VAL A 49 -4.64 -9.39 9.36
C VAL A 49 -4.09 -10.68 9.94
N ALA A 50 -4.35 -11.82 9.28
CA ALA A 50 -3.79 -13.11 9.67
C ALA A 50 -2.25 -13.09 9.62
N ASN A 51 -1.66 -12.46 8.60
CA ASN A 51 -0.21 -12.31 8.48
C ASN A 51 0.37 -11.49 9.64
N GLY A 52 -0.27 -10.38 10.01
CA GLY A 52 0.16 -9.56 11.15
C GLY A 52 0.11 -10.34 12.47
N ARG A 53 -0.93 -11.13 12.68
CA ARG A 53 -1.04 -12.03 13.82
C ARG A 53 0.06 -13.11 13.81
N LEU A 54 0.32 -13.70 12.65
CA LEU A 54 1.36 -14.71 12.49
C LEU A 54 2.77 -14.17 12.80
N VAL A 55 3.06 -12.91 12.40
CA VAL A 55 4.32 -12.23 12.73
C VAL A 55 4.49 -12.04 14.24
N ARG A 56 3.41 -11.68 14.95
CA ARG A 56 3.46 -11.41 16.40
C ARG A 56 3.42 -12.65 17.28
N GLU A 57 2.66 -13.67 16.88
CA GLU A 57 2.29 -14.83 17.73
C GLU A 57 2.79 -16.17 17.16
N GLY A 58 3.27 -16.17 15.93
CA GLY A 58 3.71 -17.38 15.24
C GLY A 58 5.09 -17.88 15.71
N PRO A 59 5.45 -19.13 15.37
CA PRO A 59 6.67 -19.75 15.82
C PRO A 59 7.90 -19.45 14.94
N PHE A 60 7.76 -18.66 13.87
CA PHE A 60 8.81 -18.40 12.91
C PHE A 60 9.61 -17.14 13.26
N GLU A 61 10.93 -17.16 13.04
CA GLU A 61 11.80 -16.00 13.20
C GLU A 61 11.63 -15.02 12.02
N ASN A 62 11.46 -15.55 10.79
CA ASN A 62 11.28 -14.75 9.59
C ASN A 62 10.11 -15.27 8.76
N ILE A 63 9.34 -14.33 8.21
CA ILE A 63 8.18 -14.64 7.35
C ILE A 63 8.32 -13.83 6.06
N TRP A 64 8.33 -14.51 4.93
CA TRP A 64 8.25 -13.90 3.61
C TRP A 64 6.92 -14.24 2.94
N ILE A 65 6.27 -13.22 2.38
CA ILE A 65 4.97 -13.37 1.75
C ILE A 65 5.09 -12.95 0.29
N GLN A 66 4.72 -13.83 -0.63
CA GLN A 66 4.73 -13.52 -2.06
C GLN A 66 3.78 -12.33 -2.34
N PRO A 67 4.27 -11.19 -2.88
CA PRO A 67 3.45 -10.01 -3.11
C PRO A 67 2.32 -10.25 -4.13
N ALA A 68 2.55 -11.13 -5.12
CA ALA A 68 1.54 -11.55 -6.09
C ALA A 68 0.95 -12.93 -5.72
N SER A 69 0.60 -13.17 -4.45
CA SER A 69 0.19 -14.48 -3.92
C SER A 69 -1.05 -15.09 -4.58
N GLY A 70 -1.91 -14.27 -5.21
CA GLY A 70 -3.10 -14.75 -5.93
C GLY A 70 -2.77 -15.34 -7.31
N ASP A 71 -3.76 -15.34 -8.20
CA ASP A 71 -3.68 -15.95 -9.54
C ASP A 71 -2.54 -15.39 -10.40
N ALA A 72 -2.24 -14.09 -10.28
CA ALA A 72 -1.10 -13.47 -10.99
C ALA A 72 0.24 -14.15 -10.68
N GLY A 73 0.46 -14.57 -9.43
CA GLY A 73 1.69 -15.28 -9.04
C GLY A 73 1.80 -16.68 -9.59
N SER A 74 0.69 -17.31 -9.98
CA SER A 74 0.71 -18.63 -10.60
C SER A 74 1.45 -18.60 -11.94
N ALA A 75 1.30 -17.55 -12.75
CA ALA A 75 2.02 -17.37 -14.00
C ALA A 75 3.54 -17.29 -13.78
N LEU A 76 3.97 -16.45 -12.82
CA LEU A 76 5.37 -16.35 -12.42
C LEU A 76 5.90 -17.68 -11.87
N GLY A 77 5.12 -18.34 -11.00
CA GLY A 77 5.48 -19.60 -10.38
C GLY A 77 5.68 -20.71 -11.39
N ILE A 78 4.81 -20.81 -12.41
CA ILE A 78 4.95 -21.80 -13.49
C ILE A 78 6.20 -21.51 -14.34
N ALA A 79 6.44 -20.26 -14.72
CA ALA A 79 7.61 -19.89 -15.48
C ALA A 79 8.92 -20.27 -14.76
N LEU A 80 9.00 -19.95 -13.44
CA LEU A 80 10.14 -20.31 -12.60
C LEU A 80 10.25 -21.84 -12.39
N ALA A 81 9.13 -22.55 -12.26
CA ALA A 81 9.15 -24.00 -12.13
C ALA A 81 9.67 -24.67 -13.40
N VAL A 82 9.22 -24.23 -14.59
CA VAL A 82 9.71 -24.75 -15.88
C VAL A 82 11.22 -24.49 -15.99
N GLU A 83 11.68 -23.28 -15.73
CA GLU A 83 13.10 -22.93 -15.80
C GLU A 83 13.97 -23.78 -14.83
N ASN A 84 13.50 -23.97 -13.60
CA ASN A 84 14.29 -24.68 -12.58
C ASN A 84 14.16 -26.22 -12.64
N ILE A 85 13.07 -26.76 -13.18
CA ILE A 85 12.83 -28.20 -13.24
C ILE A 85 13.25 -28.78 -14.60
N LEU A 86 12.96 -28.05 -15.69
CA LEU A 86 13.20 -28.49 -17.04
C LEU A 86 14.41 -27.83 -17.73
N GLY A 87 14.96 -26.77 -17.13
CA GLY A 87 16.13 -26.07 -17.62
C GLY A 87 17.39 -26.96 -17.51
N GLU A 88 18.23 -26.94 -18.56
CA GLU A 88 19.44 -27.77 -18.66
C GLU A 88 20.48 -27.51 -17.60
N ASP A 89 20.49 -26.29 -17.02
CA ASP A 89 21.44 -25.83 -15.99
C ASP A 89 21.05 -26.24 -14.56
N GLY A 90 19.90 -26.91 -14.37
CA GLY A 90 19.36 -27.23 -13.04
C GLY A 90 18.84 -26.01 -12.27
N PRO A 91 18.44 -26.17 -11.00
CA PRO A 91 17.80 -25.11 -10.24
C PRO A 91 18.77 -23.94 -9.97
N LYS A 92 18.51 -22.80 -10.60
CA LYS A 92 19.20 -21.54 -10.35
C LYS A 92 18.56 -20.87 -9.14
N ARG A 93 19.27 -20.80 -8.02
CA ARG A 93 18.83 -19.98 -6.88
C ARG A 93 19.11 -18.52 -7.24
N PRO A 94 18.09 -17.65 -7.32
CA PRO A 94 18.36 -16.25 -7.49
C PRO A 94 19.20 -15.75 -6.32
N ILE A 95 20.38 -15.25 -6.61
CA ILE A 95 21.22 -14.59 -5.62
C ILE A 95 20.62 -13.21 -5.43
N THR A 96 20.08 -12.95 -4.26
CA THR A 96 19.64 -11.61 -3.88
C THR A 96 20.85 -10.68 -3.86
N GLN A 97 20.82 -9.64 -4.69
CA GLN A 97 21.82 -8.58 -4.64
C GLN A 97 21.31 -7.48 -3.70
N ASN A 98 22.18 -6.96 -2.85
CA ASN A 98 21.90 -5.83 -1.96
C ASN A 98 20.74 -6.04 -0.96
N GLY A 99 20.50 -7.27 -0.51
CA GLY A 99 19.45 -7.57 0.48
C GLY A 99 18.01 -7.54 -0.04
N GLN A 100 17.81 -7.33 -1.33
CA GLN A 100 16.49 -7.42 -1.96
C GLN A 100 16.16 -8.88 -2.32
N ASP A 101 14.89 -9.23 -2.20
CA ASP A 101 14.41 -10.54 -2.69
C ASP A 101 14.25 -10.57 -4.22
N GLY A 102 14.00 -11.75 -4.79
CA GLY A 102 13.85 -11.94 -6.24
C GLY A 102 12.67 -11.20 -6.87
N MET A 103 11.75 -10.65 -6.06
CA MET A 103 10.63 -9.84 -6.55
C MET A 103 11.01 -8.37 -6.80
N GLN A 104 12.20 -7.93 -6.41
CA GLN A 104 12.71 -6.57 -6.67
C GLN A 104 11.70 -5.47 -6.28
N GLY A 105 11.14 -5.53 -5.10
CA GLY A 105 10.10 -4.60 -4.65
C GLY A 105 8.74 -4.78 -5.36
N SER A 106 8.56 -5.84 -6.14
CA SER A 106 7.41 -6.11 -7.02
C SER A 106 7.33 -5.23 -8.28
N TYR A 107 8.34 -4.41 -8.57
CA TYR A 107 8.38 -3.49 -9.72
C TYR A 107 8.80 -4.20 -11.01
N LEU A 108 7.97 -5.15 -11.47
CA LEU A 108 8.26 -6.02 -12.62
C LEU A 108 7.40 -5.71 -13.86
N GLY A 109 6.42 -4.82 -13.73
CA GLY A 109 5.52 -4.44 -14.80
C GLY A 109 6.10 -3.41 -15.79
N PRO A 110 5.27 -2.82 -16.66
CA PRO A 110 5.68 -1.83 -17.64
C PRO A 110 6.26 -0.56 -17.03
N ALA A 111 7.17 0.07 -17.75
CA ALA A 111 7.73 1.40 -17.44
C ALA A 111 7.65 2.30 -18.67
N TYR A 112 7.58 3.61 -18.45
CA TYR A 112 7.52 4.63 -19.49
C TYR A 112 8.59 5.67 -19.20
N ASN A 113 9.33 6.07 -20.24
CA ASN A 113 10.30 7.18 -20.16
C ASN A 113 9.61 8.52 -20.36
N ASP A 114 10.34 9.61 -20.16
CA ASP A 114 9.80 10.96 -20.27
C ASP A 114 9.26 11.25 -21.68
N ASP A 115 9.88 10.76 -22.74
CA ASP A 115 9.39 10.95 -24.12
C ASP A 115 8.02 10.28 -24.33
N ASN A 116 7.83 9.06 -23.79
CA ASN A 116 6.54 8.36 -23.86
C ASN A 116 5.46 9.09 -23.08
N ILE A 117 5.81 9.58 -21.88
CA ILE A 117 4.87 10.32 -21.02
C ILE A 117 4.47 11.64 -21.67
N GLN A 118 5.46 12.39 -22.19
CA GLN A 118 5.21 13.65 -22.85
C GLN A 118 4.31 13.48 -24.09
N ALA A 119 4.61 12.51 -24.95
CA ALA A 119 3.79 12.23 -26.12
C ALA A 119 2.33 11.90 -25.76
N ALA A 120 2.11 11.07 -24.74
CA ALA A 120 0.78 10.72 -24.26
C ALA A 120 0.00 11.93 -23.71
N LEU A 121 0.70 12.83 -23.00
CA LEU A 121 0.11 14.06 -22.45
C LEU A 121 -0.25 15.06 -23.57
N GLU A 122 0.64 15.24 -24.55
CA GLU A 122 0.42 16.11 -25.72
C GLU A 122 -0.77 15.61 -26.57
N GLU A 123 -0.84 14.30 -26.83
CA GLU A 123 -1.96 13.66 -27.56
C GLU A 123 -3.28 13.83 -26.82
N SER A 124 -3.25 13.80 -25.49
CA SER A 124 -4.42 14.01 -24.63
C SER A 124 -4.82 15.49 -24.50
N GLY A 125 -4.04 16.43 -25.04
CA GLY A 125 -4.25 17.86 -24.89
C GLY A 125 -4.08 18.37 -23.46
N ALA A 126 -3.32 17.67 -22.64
CA ALA A 126 -3.11 17.96 -21.22
C ALA A 126 -2.24 19.22 -21.02
N VAL A 127 -2.53 19.97 -19.97
CA VAL A 127 -1.69 21.11 -19.52
C VAL A 127 -0.77 20.62 -18.42
N PHE A 128 0.55 20.67 -18.67
CA PHE A 128 1.54 20.16 -17.73
C PHE A 128 2.78 21.03 -17.62
N LYS A 129 3.54 20.82 -16.54
CA LYS A 129 4.88 21.39 -16.35
C LYS A 129 5.87 20.28 -16.08
N HIS A 130 7.06 20.38 -16.66
CA HIS A 130 8.19 19.49 -16.38
C HIS A 130 9.06 20.07 -15.27
N TYR A 131 9.47 19.24 -14.31
CA TYR A 131 10.30 19.60 -13.18
C TYR A 131 11.56 18.73 -13.17
N ASP A 132 12.67 19.26 -12.62
CA ASP A 132 13.76 18.41 -12.18
C ASP A 132 13.38 17.64 -10.90
N ASP A 133 14.17 16.63 -10.52
CA ASP A 133 13.84 15.76 -9.41
C ASP A 133 13.70 16.51 -8.07
N ALA A 134 14.58 17.49 -7.80
CA ALA A 134 14.55 18.24 -6.55
C ALA A 134 13.31 19.14 -6.46
N ALA A 135 13.03 19.89 -7.54
CA ALA A 135 11.85 20.73 -7.61
C ALA A 135 10.55 19.91 -7.59
N LEU A 136 10.54 18.71 -8.20
CA LEU A 136 9.41 17.81 -8.14
C LEU A 136 9.11 17.37 -6.71
N MET A 137 10.13 16.92 -5.95
CA MET A 137 9.95 16.48 -4.56
C MET A 137 9.45 17.62 -3.67
N ASP A 138 9.95 18.86 -3.86
CA ASP A 138 9.45 20.03 -3.14
C ASP A 138 7.98 20.32 -3.47
N GLU A 139 7.62 20.35 -4.76
CA GLU A 139 6.28 20.66 -5.22
C GLU A 139 5.24 19.62 -4.73
N VAL A 140 5.55 18.32 -4.87
CA VAL A 140 4.65 17.24 -4.47
C VAL A 140 4.53 17.15 -2.95
N SER A 141 5.63 17.25 -2.21
CA SER A 141 5.58 17.23 -0.74
C SER A 141 4.80 18.43 -0.18
N LYS A 142 4.89 19.60 -0.83
CA LYS A 142 4.09 20.78 -0.48
C LYS A 142 2.60 20.56 -0.74
N ALA A 143 2.23 19.97 -1.88
CA ALA A 143 0.85 19.65 -2.19
C ALA A 143 0.27 18.68 -1.15
N LEU A 144 0.99 17.60 -0.82
CA LEU A 144 0.58 16.62 0.18
C LEU A 144 0.47 17.22 1.59
N ALA A 145 1.37 18.13 1.98
CA ALA A 145 1.32 18.85 3.26
C ALA A 145 0.11 19.80 3.35
N ASN A 146 -0.36 20.31 2.21
CA ASN A 146 -1.59 21.10 2.10
C ASN A 146 -2.85 20.22 1.93
N GLU A 147 -2.77 18.94 2.27
CA GLU A 147 -3.87 17.97 2.21
C GLU A 147 -4.40 17.67 0.79
N ASN A 148 -3.67 18.03 -0.27
CA ASN A 148 -4.05 17.70 -1.63
C ASN A 148 -3.90 16.19 -1.88
N VAL A 149 -4.77 15.66 -2.74
CA VAL A 149 -4.70 14.28 -3.22
C VAL A 149 -3.88 14.22 -4.50
N VAL A 150 -2.84 13.40 -4.49
CA VAL A 150 -1.88 13.29 -5.59
C VAL A 150 -1.95 11.91 -6.24
N GLY A 151 -2.25 11.86 -7.55
CA GLY A 151 -1.99 10.70 -8.39
C GLY A 151 -0.48 10.62 -8.67
N TRP A 152 0.15 9.48 -8.32
CA TRP A 152 1.59 9.28 -8.40
C TRP A 152 1.89 8.08 -9.30
N PHE A 153 2.43 8.36 -10.49
CA PHE A 153 2.76 7.39 -11.52
C PHE A 153 4.25 7.45 -11.84
N GLN A 154 5.00 6.42 -11.44
CA GLN A 154 6.46 6.41 -11.50
C GLN A 154 6.99 5.06 -11.98
N GLY A 155 8.15 5.06 -12.63
CA GLY A 155 8.94 3.88 -12.91
C GLY A 155 8.16 2.65 -13.40
N ARG A 156 8.61 1.45 -13.02
CA ARG A 156 7.94 0.19 -13.36
C ARG A 156 6.69 -0.04 -12.49
N MET A 157 5.59 -0.47 -13.11
CA MET A 157 4.37 -0.86 -12.40
C MET A 157 4.62 -2.05 -11.48
N GLU A 158 3.91 -2.09 -10.38
CA GLU A 158 3.90 -3.23 -9.46
C GLU A 158 3.28 -4.46 -10.11
N PHE A 159 3.88 -5.65 -9.88
CA PHE A 159 3.31 -6.95 -10.22
C PHE A 159 2.65 -7.57 -9.00
N GLY A 160 1.34 -7.44 -8.92
CA GLY A 160 0.54 -7.88 -7.77
C GLY A 160 -0.63 -6.95 -7.47
N PRO A 161 -1.44 -7.25 -6.44
CA PRO A 161 -2.68 -6.54 -6.16
C PRO A 161 -2.50 -5.22 -5.37
N ARG A 162 -1.27 -4.87 -5.00
CA ARG A 162 -0.99 -3.69 -4.16
C ARG A 162 -0.23 -2.63 -4.93
N ALA A 163 -0.64 -1.37 -4.77
CA ALA A 163 0.15 -0.23 -5.16
C ALA A 163 1.18 0.05 -4.07
N LEU A 164 2.45 0.13 -4.45
CA LEU A 164 3.60 0.22 -3.54
C LEU A 164 4.44 1.49 -3.79
N GLY A 165 3.85 2.50 -4.44
CA GLY A 165 4.50 3.78 -4.69
C GLY A 165 4.89 4.05 -6.15
N ASN A 166 4.41 3.22 -7.11
CA ASN A 166 4.61 3.48 -8.54
C ASN A 166 3.30 3.67 -9.32
N ARG A 167 2.20 3.08 -8.86
CA ARG A 167 0.83 3.33 -9.38
C ARG A 167 -0.08 3.63 -8.20
N SER A 168 0.16 4.77 -7.55
CA SER A 168 -0.41 5.12 -6.25
C SER A 168 -1.24 6.40 -6.30
N ILE A 169 -2.23 6.48 -5.42
CA ILE A 169 -2.84 7.73 -4.99
C ILE A 169 -2.35 8.00 -3.56
N LEU A 170 -1.81 9.19 -3.36
CA LEU A 170 -1.18 9.61 -2.11
C LEU A 170 -2.00 10.72 -1.44
N GLY A 171 -1.94 10.76 -0.11
CA GLY A 171 -2.57 11.81 0.69
C GLY A 171 -1.94 11.93 2.07
N SER A 172 -2.28 13.01 2.78
CA SER A 172 -1.81 13.24 4.15
C SER A 172 -2.50 12.29 5.14
N PRO A 173 -1.76 11.61 6.04
CA PRO A 173 -2.35 10.74 7.05
C PRO A 173 -3.01 11.52 8.20
N LYS A 174 -2.67 12.81 8.38
CA LYS A 174 -3.14 13.67 9.47
C LYS A 174 -4.52 14.29 9.23
N SER A 175 -4.95 14.36 7.97
CA SER A 175 -6.25 14.94 7.64
C SER A 175 -7.40 14.02 8.07
N PRO A 176 -8.27 14.44 9.00
CA PRO A 176 -9.45 13.67 9.38
C PRO A 176 -10.44 13.47 8.22
N ALA A 177 -10.42 14.39 7.25
CA ALA A 177 -11.28 14.33 6.08
C ALA A 177 -10.73 13.40 4.97
N MET A 178 -9.42 13.10 4.98
CA MET A 178 -8.74 12.41 3.88
C MET A 178 -9.35 11.05 3.55
N GLN A 179 -9.68 10.24 4.57
CA GLN A 179 -10.31 8.93 4.35
C GLN A 179 -11.64 9.08 3.60
N ARG A 180 -12.48 10.05 3.99
CA ARG A 180 -13.75 10.30 3.31
C ARG A 180 -13.54 10.84 1.91
N THR A 181 -12.63 11.80 1.73
CA THR A 181 -12.29 12.37 0.42
C THR A 181 -11.85 11.28 -0.55
N LEU A 182 -10.89 10.47 -0.16
CA LEU A 182 -10.38 9.37 -1.00
C LEU A 182 -11.46 8.34 -1.34
N ASN A 183 -12.31 7.95 -0.38
CA ASN A 183 -13.37 6.98 -0.66
C ASN A 183 -14.48 7.54 -1.55
N MET A 184 -14.98 8.73 -1.27
CA MET A 184 -16.17 9.27 -1.94
C MET A 184 -15.85 9.99 -3.23
N LYS A 185 -14.75 10.77 -3.28
CA LYS A 185 -14.42 11.66 -4.39
C LYS A 185 -13.46 11.05 -5.41
N ILE A 186 -12.72 10.02 -5.00
CA ILE A 186 -11.72 9.37 -5.84
C ILE A 186 -12.10 7.93 -6.15
N LYS A 187 -12.41 7.14 -5.08
CA LYS A 187 -12.71 5.71 -5.24
C LYS A 187 -14.17 5.39 -5.54
N TYR A 188 -15.08 6.36 -5.38
CA TYR A 188 -16.51 6.18 -5.55
C TYR A 188 -17.06 4.93 -4.84
N ARG A 189 -16.67 4.76 -3.59
CA ARG A 189 -17.03 3.59 -2.78
C ARG A 189 -17.43 4.01 -1.35
N GLU A 190 -17.79 3.03 -0.56
CA GLU A 190 -18.23 3.21 0.83
C GLU A 190 -17.14 3.92 1.67
N SER A 191 -17.54 4.92 2.45
CA SER A 191 -16.63 5.77 3.24
C SER A 191 -15.87 5.03 4.34
N PHE A 192 -16.31 3.80 4.69
CA PHE A 192 -15.73 3.04 5.80
C PHE A 192 -14.44 2.28 5.46
N ARG A 193 -14.08 2.12 4.19
CA ARG A 193 -12.87 1.37 3.83
C ARG A 193 -11.62 2.11 4.29
N PRO A 194 -10.73 1.44 5.07
CA PRO A 194 -9.50 2.05 5.52
C PRO A 194 -8.47 2.16 4.40
N PHE A 195 -7.49 3.05 4.60
CA PHE A 195 -6.34 3.20 3.73
C PHE A 195 -5.07 2.74 4.43
N ALA A 196 -4.08 2.33 3.63
CA ALA A 196 -2.81 1.85 4.12
C ALA A 196 -1.79 2.99 4.19
N PRO A 197 -0.90 3.02 5.20
CA PRO A 197 0.26 3.88 5.20
C PRO A 197 1.43 3.28 4.41
N ALA A 198 2.18 4.16 3.74
CA ALA A 198 3.57 3.94 3.39
C ALA A 198 4.43 4.80 4.31
N VAL A 199 5.46 4.21 4.91
CA VAL A 199 6.31 4.85 5.92
C VAL A 199 7.78 4.60 5.63
N LEU A 200 8.65 5.58 5.89
CA LEU A 200 10.10 5.36 5.88
C LEU A 200 10.45 4.23 6.84
N ARG A 201 11.26 3.23 6.40
CA ARG A 201 11.59 2.07 7.24
C ARG A 201 12.16 2.48 8.60
N GLN A 202 13.05 3.47 8.62
CA GLN A 202 13.67 3.97 9.85
C GLN A 202 12.69 4.67 10.81
N ASP A 203 11.52 5.10 10.32
CA ASP A 203 10.49 5.74 11.13
C ASP A 203 9.33 4.79 11.49
N ALA A 204 9.30 3.57 10.92
CA ALA A 204 8.17 2.66 11.07
C ALA A 204 7.83 2.37 12.54
N GLU A 205 8.85 2.14 13.37
CA GLU A 205 8.68 1.83 14.79
C GLU A 205 8.26 3.04 15.65
N ARG A 206 8.34 4.26 15.10
CA ARG A 206 7.78 5.45 15.75
C ARG A 206 6.24 5.45 15.71
N TYR A 207 5.66 4.89 14.65
CA TYR A 207 4.20 4.94 14.43
C TYR A 207 3.50 3.60 14.68
N PHE A 208 4.20 2.49 14.46
CA PHE A 208 3.62 1.15 14.46
C PHE A 208 4.43 0.19 15.32
N ASP A 209 3.75 -0.73 15.99
CA ASP A 209 4.41 -1.87 16.65
C ASP A 209 4.77 -2.94 15.60
N ILE A 210 5.83 -2.65 14.85
CA ILE A 210 6.35 -3.50 13.77
C ILE A 210 7.88 -3.58 13.83
N LYS A 211 8.41 -4.81 13.99
CA LYS A 211 9.86 -5.05 14.07
C LYS A 211 10.47 -5.59 12.78
N CYS A 212 9.63 -6.10 11.88
CA CYS A 212 10.06 -6.63 10.59
C CYS A 212 9.86 -5.61 9.46
N GLU A 213 10.45 -5.89 8.32
CA GLU A 213 10.13 -5.18 7.08
C GLU A 213 8.78 -5.62 6.53
N SER A 214 8.07 -4.69 5.92
CA SER A 214 6.79 -4.93 5.23
C SER A 214 6.76 -4.20 3.88
N PRO A 215 7.66 -4.54 2.95
CA PRO A 215 7.79 -3.80 1.69
C PRO A 215 6.55 -3.96 0.80
N TYR A 216 5.79 -5.04 0.96
CA TYR A 216 4.68 -5.43 0.09
C TYR A 216 3.29 -5.11 0.64
N MET A 217 3.19 -4.35 1.76
CA MET A 217 1.89 -3.96 2.35
C MET A 217 0.99 -5.18 2.68
N LEU A 218 1.59 -6.25 3.22
CA LEU A 218 0.92 -7.52 3.52
C LEU A 218 0.85 -7.84 5.02
N ILE A 219 1.22 -6.88 5.88
CA ILE A 219 1.23 -7.05 7.34
C ILE A 219 0.43 -5.93 7.98
N VAL A 220 -0.52 -6.30 8.84
CA VAL A 220 -1.22 -5.38 9.73
C VAL A 220 -0.46 -5.32 11.07
N ALA A 221 -0.17 -4.11 11.51
CA ALA A 221 0.48 -3.84 12.79
C ALA A 221 -0.33 -2.85 13.63
N PRO A 222 -0.29 -2.93 14.97
CA PRO A 222 -0.87 -1.92 15.85
C PRO A 222 -0.23 -0.55 15.64
N VAL A 223 -1.04 0.50 15.67
CA VAL A 223 -0.58 1.89 15.82
C VAL A 223 -0.13 2.07 17.27
N ARG A 224 0.98 2.74 17.50
CA ARG A 224 1.53 2.94 18.83
C ARG A 224 0.62 3.80 19.70
N ASP A 225 0.60 3.53 21.00
CA ASP A 225 -0.25 4.21 21.97
C ASP A 225 0.00 5.72 22.04
N GLU A 226 1.24 6.17 21.77
CA GLU A 226 1.59 7.59 21.71
C GLU A 226 0.82 8.37 20.63
N HIS A 227 0.28 7.65 19.65
CA HIS A 227 -0.56 8.22 18.60
C HIS A 227 -2.05 8.08 18.87
N HIS A 228 -2.46 7.40 19.96
CA HIS A 228 -3.86 7.27 20.31
C HIS A 228 -4.38 8.58 20.93
N LEU A 229 -5.60 8.95 20.57
CA LEU A 229 -6.31 10.08 21.16
C LEU A 229 -7.33 9.59 22.19
N ALA A 230 -7.42 10.29 23.32
CA ALA A 230 -8.47 10.03 24.29
C ALA A 230 -9.84 10.31 23.65
N LEU A 231 -10.72 9.32 23.66
CA LEU A 231 -12.07 9.46 23.13
C LEU A 231 -13.00 10.07 24.18
N GLN A 232 -13.89 10.96 23.75
CA GLN A 232 -15.01 11.42 24.57
C GLN A 232 -15.98 10.25 24.81
N GLU A 233 -16.73 10.27 25.89
CA GLU A 233 -17.70 9.21 26.23
C GLU A 233 -18.71 8.97 25.10
N SER A 234 -19.19 10.03 24.46
CA SER A 234 -20.10 9.95 23.31
C SER A 234 -19.48 9.23 22.10
N ASP A 235 -18.18 9.38 21.86
CA ASP A 235 -17.46 8.71 20.78
C ASP A 235 -17.11 7.26 21.12
N ALA A 236 -16.75 7.01 22.37
CA ALA A 236 -16.50 5.66 22.88
C ALA A 236 -17.75 4.77 22.89
N ALA A 237 -18.94 5.38 22.99
CA ALA A 237 -20.22 4.67 22.94
C ALA A 237 -20.66 4.26 21.52
N LYS A 238 -20.11 4.88 20.46
CA LYS A 238 -20.47 4.56 19.07
C LYS A 238 -20.10 3.12 18.71
N ARG A 239 -20.98 2.47 17.95
CA ARG A 239 -20.83 1.08 17.50
C ARG A 239 -21.03 0.97 15.98
N GLY A 240 -20.60 -0.17 15.41
CA GLY A 240 -20.78 -0.47 14.00
C GLY A 240 -20.21 0.64 13.10
N LEU A 241 -20.96 1.03 12.08
CA LEU A 241 -20.54 2.02 11.09
C LEU A 241 -20.36 3.44 11.68
N GLU A 242 -21.04 3.78 12.78
CA GLU A 242 -20.87 5.09 13.42
C GLU A 242 -19.48 5.26 14.03
N SER A 243 -18.86 4.17 14.51
CA SER A 243 -17.51 4.18 15.07
C SER A 243 -16.43 4.58 14.07
N LEU A 244 -16.71 4.44 12.76
CA LEU A 244 -15.75 4.74 11.68
C LEU A 244 -15.46 6.24 11.54
N ASN A 245 -16.40 7.10 11.96
CA ASN A 245 -16.25 8.55 11.87
C ASN A 245 -15.56 9.17 13.09
N VAL A 246 -15.09 8.34 14.02
CA VAL A 246 -14.41 8.80 15.25
C VAL A 246 -12.91 8.98 14.96
N THR A 247 -12.42 10.20 15.19
CA THR A 247 -10.98 10.49 15.16
C THR A 247 -10.34 9.92 16.42
N ARG A 248 -9.58 8.84 16.27
CA ARG A 248 -9.01 8.05 17.38
C ARG A 248 -7.49 8.11 17.48
N SER A 249 -6.85 8.74 16.50
CA SER A 249 -5.39 8.79 16.39
C SER A 249 -4.93 10.13 15.81
N THR A 250 -3.68 10.48 16.02
CA THR A 250 -3.02 11.61 15.34
C THR A 250 -2.78 11.35 13.84
N LEU A 251 -3.05 10.13 13.38
CA LEU A 251 -2.98 9.68 11.99
C LEU A 251 -4.33 9.08 11.54
N PRO A 252 -5.42 9.87 11.55
CA PRO A 252 -6.78 9.36 11.42
C PRO A 252 -7.05 8.69 10.07
N ALA A 253 -6.41 9.12 8.99
CA ALA A 253 -6.67 8.59 7.65
C ALA A 253 -6.18 7.15 7.45
N ILE A 254 -5.28 6.66 8.32
CA ILE A 254 -4.65 5.34 8.19
C ILE A 254 -4.87 4.43 9.41
N THR A 255 -5.54 4.92 10.45
CA THR A 255 -5.80 4.15 11.68
C THR A 255 -7.20 3.54 11.63
N HIS A 256 -7.27 2.23 11.74
CA HIS A 256 -8.53 1.47 11.77
C HIS A 256 -9.23 1.58 13.14
N VAL A 257 -10.46 1.05 13.22
CA VAL A 257 -11.27 1.08 14.45
C VAL A 257 -10.63 0.33 15.62
N ASP A 258 -9.80 -0.65 15.32
CA ASP A 258 -9.04 -1.47 16.28
C ASP A 258 -7.61 -0.95 16.53
N TYR A 259 -7.33 0.29 16.14
CA TYR A 259 -6.01 0.92 16.24
C TYR A 259 -4.90 0.19 15.48
N SER A 260 -5.24 -0.48 14.39
CA SER A 260 -4.27 -1.12 13.52
C SER A 260 -4.12 -0.39 12.18
N ALA A 261 -3.06 -0.71 11.44
CA ALA A 261 -2.82 -0.25 10.08
C ALA A 261 -2.12 -1.33 9.24
N ARG A 262 -2.42 -1.38 7.94
CA ARG A 262 -1.71 -2.26 6.99
C ARG A 262 -0.50 -1.53 6.43
N VAL A 263 0.67 -1.80 6.99
CA VAL A 263 1.89 -1.01 6.81
C VAL A 263 2.67 -1.41 5.56
N GLN A 264 3.12 -0.40 4.79
CA GLN A 264 4.22 -0.54 3.84
C GLN A 264 5.45 0.16 4.39
N THR A 265 6.57 -0.55 4.52
CA THR A 265 7.89 0.06 4.80
C THR A 265 8.61 0.37 3.49
N VAL A 266 9.21 1.56 3.39
CA VAL A 266 9.93 2.02 2.19
C VAL A 266 11.38 2.27 2.55
N THR A 267 12.30 1.69 1.77
CA THR A 267 13.74 1.90 1.86
C THR A 267 14.27 2.49 0.54
N PRO A 268 15.44 3.15 0.53
CA PRO A 268 16.03 3.66 -0.71
C PRO A 268 16.35 2.53 -1.71
N GLU A 269 16.64 1.32 -1.22
CA GLU A 269 16.94 0.14 -2.04
C GLU A 269 15.68 -0.41 -2.71
N SER A 270 14.53 -0.36 -2.01
CA SER A 270 13.27 -0.89 -2.55
C SER A 270 12.61 0.07 -3.56
N ASN A 271 12.56 1.37 -3.24
CA ASN A 271 12.01 2.41 -4.12
C ASN A 271 12.58 3.78 -3.76
N LYS A 272 13.73 4.11 -4.36
CA LYS A 272 14.43 5.37 -4.05
C LYS A 272 13.54 6.60 -4.28
N ARG A 273 12.81 6.66 -5.38
CA ARG A 273 12.00 7.84 -5.73
C ARG A 273 10.86 8.07 -4.74
N PHE A 274 10.20 6.99 -4.30
CA PHE A 274 9.16 7.09 -3.29
C PHE A 274 9.73 7.36 -1.89
N TYR A 275 10.91 6.81 -1.59
CA TYR A 275 11.66 7.14 -0.38
C TYR A 275 12.03 8.63 -0.32
N ASP A 276 12.51 9.20 -1.43
CA ASP A 276 12.87 10.62 -1.52
C ASP A 276 11.64 11.52 -1.30
N LEU A 277 10.47 11.15 -1.87
CA LEU A 277 9.21 11.87 -1.62
C LEU A 277 8.79 11.81 -0.14
N LEU A 278 8.84 10.63 0.48
CA LEU A 278 8.55 10.47 1.90
C LEU A 278 9.51 11.29 2.78
N THR A 279 10.78 11.38 2.38
CA THR A 279 11.80 12.17 3.06
C THR A 279 11.50 13.66 2.95
N ALA A 280 11.21 14.15 1.74
CA ALA A 280 10.82 15.56 1.52
C ALA A 280 9.53 15.93 2.28
N PHE A 281 8.56 15.00 2.35
CA PHE A 281 7.36 15.20 3.15
C PHE A 281 7.67 15.24 4.65
N LYS A 282 8.58 14.38 5.14
CA LYS A 282 9.05 14.39 6.54
C LYS A 282 9.75 15.69 6.89
N GLU A 283 10.64 16.19 6.05
CA GLU A 283 11.34 17.46 6.26
C GLU A 283 10.37 18.63 6.41
N ARG A 284 9.24 18.59 5.70
CA ARG A 284 8.21 19.63 5.73
C ARG A 284 7.25 19.52 6.91
N THR A 285 6.87 18.29 7.30
CA THR A 285 5.77 18.04 8.23
C THR A 285 6.20 17.43 9.56
N GLY A 286 7.41 16.90 9.65
CA GLY A 286 7.92 16.10 10.76
C GLY A 286 7.54 14.62 10.70
N ASP A 287 6.76 14.18 9.69
CA ASP A 287 6.23 12.81 9.60
C ASP A 287 6.61 12.14 8.28
N GLY A 288 7.37 11.06 8.37
CA GLY A 288 7.81 10.25 7.23
C GLY A 288 6.78 9.17 6.84
N VAL A 289 5.48 9.52 6.78
CA VAL A 289 4.38 8.61 6.52
C VAL A 289 3.31 9.28 5.63
N LEU A 290 2.80 8.56 4.64
CA LEU A 290 1.74 8.98 3.73
C LEU A 290 0.65 7.93 3.64
N VAL A 291 -0.59 8.34 3.33
CA VAL A 291 -1.60 7.43 2.79
C VAL A 291 -1.13 6.93 1.44
N ASN A 292 -1.16 5.61 1.23
CA ASN A 292 -0.89 4.98 -0.06
C ASN A 292 -2.04 4.04 -0.45
N THR A 293 -2.68 4.30 -1.58
CA THR A 293 -3.71 3.43 -2.15
C THR A 293 -3.52 3.27 -3.65
N SER A 294 -4.09 2.20 -4.23
CA SER A 294 -3.99 1.90 -5.66
C SER A 294 -4.52 3.05 -6.53
N PHE A 295 -3.84 3.30 -7.66
CA PHE A 295 -4.27 4.33 -8.61
C PHE A 295 -5.32 3.74 -9.56
N ASN A 296 -6.59 3.80 -9.14
CA ASN A 296 -7.77 3.38 -9.89
C ASN A 296 -9.02 3.95 -9.25
N VAL A 297 -10.14 3.90 -9.94
CA VAL A 297 -11.48 4.05 -9.38
C VAL A 297 -12.08 2.67 -9.07
N ARG A 298 -13.29 2.66 -8.49
CA ARG A 298 -14.03 1.42 -8.22
C ARG A 298 -14.27 0.65 -9.53
N ASP A 299 -14.15 -0.68 -9.43
CA ASP A 299 -14.41 -1.64 -10.50
C ASP A 299 -13.49 -1.52 -11.74
N GLU A 300 -12.45 -0.70 -11.65
CA GLU A 300 -11.40 -0.60 -12.66
C GLU A 300 -10.07 -1.21 -12.16
N PRO A 301 -9.23 -1.74 -13.07
CA PRO A 301 -7.88 -2.16 -12.73
C PRO A 301 -7.02 -0.96 -12.34
N ILE A 302 -5.86 -1.23 -11.73
CA ILE A 302 -4.85 -0.20 -11.49
C ILE A 302 -4.35 0.32 -12.85
N VAL A 303 -4.21 1.65 -12.97
CA VAL A 303 -3.70 2.29 -14.19
C VAL A 303 -2.37 1.69 -14.61
N CYS A 304 -2.24 1.36 -15.88
CA CYS A 304 -1.04 0.74 -16.43
C CYS A 304 -0.21 1.74 -17.25
N THR A 305 -0.88 2.54 -18.08
CA THR A 305 -0.26 3.48 -19.02
C THR A 305 -0.42 4.94 -18.56
N PRO A 306 0.37 5.89 -19.13
CA PRO A 306 0.17 7.32 -18.89
C PRO A 306 -1.25 7.79 -19.23
N GLU A 307 -1.84 7.28 -20.33
CA GLU A 307 -3.20 7.61 -20.77
C GLU A 307 -4.25 7.12 -19.76
N ASP A 308 -4.07 5.92 -19.19
CA ASP A 308 -4.92 5.40 -18.12
C ASP A 308 -4.88 6.33 -16.91
N ALA A 309 -3.68 6.77 -16.51
CA ALA A 309 -3.48 7.66 -15.37
C ALA A 309 -4.12 9.02 -15.61
N TYR A 310 -3.96 9.62 -16.81
CA TYR A 310 -4.60 10.87 -17.17
C TYR A 310 -6.12 10.76 -17.19
N ARG A 311 -6.65 9.69 -17.82
CA ARG A 311 -8.11 9.42 -17.84
C ARG A 311 -8.67 9.28 -16.44
N CYS A 312 -8.02 8.52 -15.57
CA CYS A 312 -8.44 8.35 -14.17
C CYS A 312 -8.36 9.66 -13.38
N PHE A 313 -7.31 10.46 -13.60
CA PHE A 313 -7.18 11.78 -13.02
C PHE A 313 -8.33 12.68 -13.44
N MET A 314 -8.65 12.77 -14.74
CA MET A 314 -9.73 13.61 -15.26
C MET A 314 -11.10 13.19 -14.76
N ALA A 315 -11.33 11.89 -14.55
CA ALA A 315 -12.59 11.32 -14.06
C ALA A 315 -12.81 11.47 -12.54
N THR A 316 -11.82 11.98 -11.80
CA THR A 316 -11.86 12.07 -10.32
C THR A 316 -11.58 13.47 -9.81
N GLU A 317 -11.77 13.71 -8.51
CA GLU A 317 -11.45 14.97 -7.83
C GLU A 317 -10.03 14.96 -7.22
N MET A 318 -9.06 14.30 -7.85
CA MET A 318 -7.65 14.45 -7.47
C MET A 318 -7.17 15.87 -7.80
N ASP A 319 -6.34 16.45 -6.92
CA ASP A 319 -5.86 17.83 -7.07
C ASP A 319 -4.67 17.93 -8.02
N MET A 320 -3.83 16.90 -8.02
CA MET A 320 -2.59 16.85 -8.78
C MET A 320 -2.36 15.45 -9.35
N LEU A 321 -1.80 15.38 -10.57
CA LEU A 321 -1.26 14.18 -11.18
C LEU A 321 0.24 14.38 -11.45
N VAL A 322 1.03 13.37 -11.10
CA VAL A 322 2.48 13.31 -11.35
C VAL A 322 2.78 12.08 -12.18
N LEU A 323 3.29 12.28 -13.39
CA LEU A 323 3.74 11.24 -14.32
C LEU A 323 5.23 11.43 -14.59
N GLY A 324 6.09 10.56 -14.06
CA GLY A 324 7.53 10.80 -14.11
C GLY A 324 7.87 12.18 -13.51
N ASN A 325 8.41 13.07 -14.34
CA ASN A 325 8.76 14.44 -13.96
C ASN A 325 7.72 15.49 -14.40
N PHE A 326 6.59 15.06 -14.97
CA PHE A 326 5.51 15.93 -15.41
C PHE A 326 4.44 16.07 -14.33
N VAL A 327 4.03 17.31 -14.06
CA VAL A 327 3.02 17.67 -13.06
C VAL A 327 1.84 18.34 -13.73
N LEU A 328 0.64 17.83 -13.47
CA LEU A 328 -0.63 18.39 -13.88
C LEU A 328 -1.41 18.83 -12.64
N ARG A 329 -2.08 19.97 -12.73
CA ARG A 329 -3.00 20.44 -11.69
C ARG A 329 -4.42 20.42 -12.21
N LYS A 330 -5.35 19.99 -11.37
CA LYS A 330 -6.75 19.84 -11.78
C LYS A 330 -7.38 21.14 -12.29
N PRO A 331 -7.16 22.31 -11.68
CA PRO A 331 -7.74 23.55 -12.15
C PRO A 331 -7.24 24.02 -13.52
N ASP A 332 -6.12 23.48 -13.99
CA ASP A 332 -5.48 23.91 -15.25
C ASP A 332 -5.96 23.07 -16.45
N GLN A 333 -6.71 21.99 -16.22
CA GLN A 333 -7.14 21.04 -17.27
C GLN A 333 -8.44 21.43 -17.97
#